data_372b3f15d6ba3831661ff033da440d4c
#
_entry.id   372b3f15d6ba3831661ff033da440d4c
#
_cell.length_a   1.000
_cell.length_b   1.000
_cell.length_c   1.000
_cell.angle_alpha   90.00
_cell.angle_beta   90.00
_cell.angle_gamma   90.00
#
_symmetry.space_group_name_H-M   'P 1'
#
loop_
_entity.id
_entity.type
_entity.pdbx_description
1 polymer ?
#
loop_
_entity_poly.entity_id
_entity_poly.type
_entity_poly.pdbx_seq_one_letter_code
_entity_poly.pdbx_strand_id
1 'polypeptide(L)'
;MPVKRKAGTAKPSVVHSRDVLSGDADFAERGQLEQLVKRLRRARTIEEDKFSDVVVVRLPAQGTADSPEVQAASILGLGNGAAAFARGGRRAAPKMDLLHQFDGSMAVKANASALMAMRSNSPGLKVSSATWLYPQYIRPMGDELDAFAVQVVEGMRGKRFEVRLTDAQGKPVAKVSVRALVNWDGTHVSAESDSDGIALFSIPIIYPKIELIIVEPEHTHWSVFVSGFERTAAPKRVSIQLQPLIPYVFGLFTHYAAYEEDAGANVSVGVIDCGVGPHEALDVAAGACLVLGEDTADFLDNGLGHGTHVAGTIAAKKLPGTEVYGLAPACRLFAYRVCPKTGNRGRARSIEIAAAIERAIADGCDVLNISMGSLEAMPEVSDLLAQARNAGMVVFAATGNDGEPLIRYPARYAHALAVGALGRYGTYPADSPEVNHESPLRRGNEFVAQFSNYGRETDFIGVGVAVISTFPKGLYAIMSGTSMATPFTSGMAARLLSKHPDILAMARGPERTDAIIKMLFGATRKVGWSNDYEGFGVLK
;
A
#
# COMPACT_ATOMS: atom_id res chain seq x y z
N MET A 1 17.53 -41.50 58.26
CA MET A 1 16.64 -40.37 57.93
C MET A 1 17.16 -39.72 56.67
N PRO A 2 16.43 -39.77 55.51
CA PRO A 2 16.88 -39.09 54.29
C PRO A 2 16.33 -37.69 54.24
N VAL A 3 17.22 -36.74 53.98
CA VAL A 3 16.96 -35.29 53.83
C VAL A 3 16.17 -35.09 52.52
N LYS A 4 14.93 -34.58 52.59
CA LYS A 4 14.13 -34.11 51.46
C LYS A 4 14.78 -32.83 50.91
N ARG A 5 15.35 -32.90 49.72
CA ARG A 5 15.67 -31.72 48.90
C ARG A 5 14.36 -31.08 48.44
N LYS A 6 14.09 -29.87 48.85
CA LYS A 6 13.03 -29.03 48.30
C LYS A 6 13.39 -28.70 46.82
N ALA A 7 12.50 -29.08 45.90
CA ALA A 7 12.56 -28.60 44.54
C ALA A 7 12.33 -27.07 44.55
N GLY A 8 13.37 -26.31 44.19
CA GLY A 8 13.24 -24.91 43.95
C GLY A 8 12.34 -24.66 42.75
N THR A 9 11.26 -23.93 42.95
CA THR A 9 10.44 -23.40 41.87
C THR A 9 11.29 -22.37 41.14
N ALA A 10 11.78 -22.71 39.93
CA ALA A 10 12.40 -21.75 39.05
C ALA A 10 11.35 -20.67 38.73
N LYS A 11 11.67 -19.43 39.10
CA LYS A 11 10.86 -18.26 38.68
C LYS A 11 10.85 -18.23 37.18
N PRO A 12 9.70 -17.94 36.51
CA PRO A 12 9.66 -17.78 35.07
C PRO A 12 10.59 -16.63 34.70
N SER A 13 11.51 -16.87 33.77
CA SER A 13 12.35 -15.82 33.20
C SER A 13 11.45 -14.88 32.42
N VAL A 14 11.34 -13.65 32.88
CA VAL A 14 10.73 -12.56 32.11
C VAL A 14 11.79 -12.17 31.09
N VAL A 15 11.56 -12.52 29.83
CA VAL A 15 12.35 -11.96 28.72
C VAL A 15 11.85 -10.55 28.54
N HIS A 16 12.61 -9.56 28.98
CA HIS A 16 12.34 -8.17 28.66
C HIS A 16 12.68 -7.94 27.20
N SER A 17 11.93 -7.11 26.49
CA SER A 17 12.13 -6.71 25.09
C SER A 17 13.56 -6.19 24.79
N ARG A 18 14.40 -5.97 25.79
CA ARG A 18 15.81 -5.59 25.68
C ARG A 18 16.76 -6.76 25.35
N ASP A 19 16.32 -8.01 25.49
CA ASP A 19 17.13 -9.19 25.17
C ASP A 19 16.92 -9.67 23.73
N VAL A 20 16.20 -8.90 22.95
CA VAL A 20 15.87 -9.17 21.55
C VAL A 20 16.90 -8.43 20.67
N LEU A 21 17.60 -9.21 19.88
CA LEU A 21 18.42 -8.80 18.74
C LEU A 21 19.66 -7.90 19.05
N SER A 22 20.54 -8.30 19.97
CA SER A 22 21.86 -7.68 20.11
C SER A 22 22.98 -8.73 20.09
N GLY A 23 23.58 -8.97 18.93
CA GLY A 23 24.77 -9.82 18.77
C GLY A 23 24.91 -10.47 17.41
N ASP A 24 26.04 -11.08 17.11
CA ASP A 24 26.38 -11.71 15.81
C ASP A 24 25.42 -12.85 15.36
N ALA A 25 24.70 -13.48 16.28
CA ALA A 25 23.65 -14.47 15.99
C ALA A 25 22.46 -13.83 15.22
N ASP A 26 22.19 -12.55 15.43
CA ASP A 26 21.13 -11.78 14.79
C ASP A 26 21.29 -11.61 13.29
N PHE A 27 22.52 -11.50 12.78
CA PHE A 27 22.76 -11.30 11.35
C PHE A 27 22.35 -12.53 10.53
N ALA A 28 22.55 -13.73 11.03
CA ALA A 28 22.16 -14.96 10.34
C ALA A 28 20.62 -15.14 10.30
N GLU A 29 19.93 -14.84 11.41
CA GLU A 29 18.47 -14.92 11.49
C GLU A 29 17.80 -13.83 10.65
N ARG A 30 18.30 -12.60 10.65
CA ARG A 30 17.85 -11.52 9.75
C ARG A 30 18.03 -11.91 8.29
N GLY A 31 19.16 -12.51 7.90
CA GLY A 31 19.37 -12.98 6.54
C GLY A 31 18.38 -14.08 6.12
N GLN A 32 18.01 -14.99 7.01
CA GLN A 32 17.01 -16.03 6.76
C GLN A 32 15.60 -15.44 6.65
N LEU A 33 15.25 -14.48 7.52
CA LEU A 33 13.99 -13.75 7.45
C LEU A 33 13.85 -12.97 6.14
N GLU A 34 14.91 -12.27 5.72
CA GLU A 34 14.93 -11.57 4.44
C GLU A 34 14.74 -12.51 3.24
N GLN A 35 15.37 -13.69 3.27
CA GLN A 35 15.18 -14.69 2.22
C GLN A 35 13.76 -15.24 2.20
N LEU A 36 13.15 -15.48 3.37
CA LEU A 36 11.75 -15.90 3.48
C LEU A 36 10.83 -14.82 2.89
N VAL A 37 10.96 -13.56 3.31
CA VAL A 37 10.18 -12.44 2.79
C VAL A 37 10.31 -12.31 1.28
N LYS A 38 11.54 -12.38 0.73
CA LYS A 38 11.76 -12.35 -0.72
C LYS A 38 11.07 -13.51 -1.44
N ARG A 39 11.08 -14.70 -0.86
CA ARG A 39 10.43 -15.87 -1.45
C ARG A 39 8.91 -15.72 -1.46
N LEU A 40 8.30 -15.30 -0.34
CA LEU A 40 6.87 -15.06 -0.22
C LEU A 40 6.41 -13.99 -1.23
N ARG A 41 7.13 -12.87 -1.34
CA ARG A 41 6.85 -11.80 -2.33
C ARG A 41 6.94 -12.30 -3.77
N ARG A 42 7.94 -13.12 -4.13
CA ARG A 42 8.07 -13.68 -5.47
C ARG A 42 6.92 -14.64 -5.80
N ALA A 43 6.50 -15.48 -4.86
CA ALA A 43 5.36 -16.38 -5.05
C ALA A 43 4.08 -15.58 -5.35
N ARG A 44 3.86 -14.46 -4.64
CA ARG A 44 2.74 -13.56 -4.86
C ARG A 44 2.78 -12.93 -6.26
N THR A 45 3.92 -12.40 -6.71
CA THR A 45 4.06 -11.76 -8.03
C THR A 45 3.63 -12.72 -9.16
N ILE A 46 3.92 -14.01 -9.04
CA ILE A 46 3.51 -15.03 -10.03
C ILE A 46 1.99 -15.22 -10.07
N GLU A 47 1.28 -15.10 -8.93
CA GLU A 47 -0.19 -15.18 -8.90
C GLU A 47 -0.89 -13.90 -9.39
N GLU A 48 -0.23 -12.76 -9.25
CA GLU A 48 -0.78 -11.44 -9.62
C GLU A 48 -0.79 -11.19 -11.13
N ASP A 49 -0.01 -11.92 -11.93
CA ASP A 49 0.18 -11.70 -13.38
C ASP A 49 -0.96 -12.19 -14.30
N LYS A 50 -2.18 -12.40 -13.77
CA LYS A 50 -3.32 -12.74 -14.61
C LYS A 50 -3.90 -11.47 -15.25
N PHE A 51 -3.85 -11.42 -16.59
CA PHE A 51 -4.43 -10.34 -17.39
C PHE A 51 -5.92 -10.15 -17.11
N SER A 52 -6.37 -8.90 -17.11
CA SER A 52 -7.78 -8.53 -17.03
C SER A 52 -8.54 -9.02 -18.28
N ASP A 53 -9.82 -9.37 -18.13
CA ASP A 53 -10.75 -9.67 -19.23
C ASP A 53 -11.22 -8.40 -19.96
N VAL A 54 -10.77 -7.24 -19.54
CA VAL A 54 -11.06 -5.93 -20.13
C VAL A 54 -9.93 -5.51 -21.07
N VAL A 55 -10.30 -4.95 -22.19
CA VAL A 55 -9.38 -4.50 -23.25
C VAL A 55 -9.48 -2.99 -23.41
N VAL A 56 -8.35 -2.32 -23.54
CA VAL A 56 -8.26 -0.90 -23.91
C VAL A 56 -8.01 -0.79 -25.40
N VAL A 57 -8.88 -0.06 -26.08
CA VAL A 57 -8.80 0.21 -27.50
C VAL A 57 -8.48 1.68 -27.71
N ARG A 58 -7.30 2.00 -28.26
CA ARG A 58 -6.91 3.38 -28.58
C ARG A 58 -7.25 3.68 -30.03
N LEU A 59 -7.97 4.78 -30.23
CA LEU A 59 -8.36 5.25 -31.54
C LEU A 59 -7.18 5.96 -32.22
N PRO A 60 -7.05 5.90 -33.56
CA PRO A 60 -6.11 6.73 -34.30
C PRO A 60 -6.42 8.22 -34.07
N ALA A 61 -5.37 9.06 -34.07
CA ALA A 61 -5.44 10.50 -33.76
C ALA A 61 -6.32 11.38 -34.70
N GLN A 62 -7.01 10.79 -35.65
CA GLN A 62 -8.00 11.48 -36.50
C GLN A 62 -9.38 10.93 -36.18
N GLY A 63 -10.00 11.49 -35.10
CA GLY A 63 -11.36 11.16 -34.70
C GLY A 63 -12.39 11.80 -35.57
N THR A 64 -13.34 11.01 -36.06
CA THR A 64 -14.62 11.51 -36.60
C THR A 64 -15.52 11.92 -35.45
N ALA A 65 -16.39 12.92 -35.65
CA ALA A 65 -17.36 13.40 -34.68
C ALA A 65 -18.52 12.43 -34.37
N ASP A 66 -18.32 11.13 -34.62
CA ASP A 66 -19.35 10.09 -34.46
C ASP A 66 -19.49 9.67 -32.99
N SER A 67 -20.70 9.24 -32.59
CA SER A 67 -20.94 8.75 -31.24
C SER A 67 -20.10 7.51 -30.91
N PRO A 68 -19.80 7.25 -29.61
CA PRO A 68 -19.02 6.08 -29.19
C PRO A 68 -19.53 4.76 -29.74
N GLU A 69 -20.86 4.60 -29.80
CA GLU A 69 -21.50 3.39 -30.31
C GLU A 69 -21.28 3.25 -31.84
N VAL A 70 -21.30 4.35 -32.58
CA VAL A 70 -21.03 4.38 -34.01
C VAL A 70 -19.57 4.07 -34.29
N GLN A 71 -18.63 4.64 -33.49
CA GLN A 71 -17.21 4.31 -33.57
C GLN A 71 -16.96 2.85 -33.22
N ALA A 72 -17.58 2.31 -32.17
CA ALA A 72 -17.49 0.91 -31.79
C ALA A 72 -18.06 -0.02 -32.87
N ALA A 73 -19.21 0.32 -33.46
CA ALA A 73 -19.80 -0.44 -34.54
C ALA A 73 -18.92 -0.42 -35.81
N SER A 74 -18.33 0.72 -36.15
CA SER A 74 -17.37 0.88 -37.25
C SER A 74 -16.11 0.02 -37.05
N ILE A 75 -15.54 0.02 -35.86
CA ILE A 75 -14.36 -0.77 -35.49
C ILE A 75 -14.64 -2.27 -35.61
N LEU A 76 -15.84 -2.72 -35.29
CA LEU A 76 -16.24 -4.12 -35.45
C LEU A 76 -16.63 -4.50 -36.89
N GLY A 77 -16.68 -3.53 -37.82
CA GLY A 77 -17.16 -3.76 -39.18
C GLY A 77 -18.66 -4.05 -39.23
N LEU A 78 -19.45 -3.61 -38.24
CA LEU A 78 -20.89 -3.80 -38.13
C LEU A 78 -21.68 -2.67 -38.83
N GLY A 79 -21.07 -1.97 -39.80
CA GLY A 79 -21.73 -0.95 -40.59
C GLY A 79 -22.88 -1.56 -41.42
N ASN A 80 -24.12 -1.21 -41.07
CA ASN A 80 -25.37 -1.40 -41.81
C ASN A 80 -25.66 -2.78 -42.45
N GLY A 81 -25.12 -3.90 -41.92
CA GLY A 81 -25.41 -5.20 -42.49
C GLY A 81 -25.02 -6.37 -41.60
N ALA A 82 -25.90 -6.75 -40.67
CA ALA A 82 -25.76 -7.95 -39.83
C ALA A 82 -25.73 -9.30 -40.63
N ALA A 83 -25.45 -9.29 -41.92
CA ALA A 83 -25.64 -10.44 -42.80
C ALA A 83 -24.34 -11.09 -43.34
N ALA A 84 -23.15 -10.54 -43.09
CA ALA A 84 -21.95 -10.97 -43.84
C ALA A 84 -21.09 -12.07 -43.15
N PHE A 85 -21.35 -12.47 -41.90
CA PHE A 85 -20.49 -13.42 -41.19
C PHE A 85 -21.08 -14.83 -40.95
N ALA A 86 -22.12 -15.21 -41.68
CA ALA A 86 -22.79 -16.51 -41.56
C ALA A 86 -22.22 -17.64 -42.44
N ARG A 87 -21.00 -17.53 -42.94
CA ARG A 87 -20.39 -18.63 -43.75
C ARG A 87 -19.01 -18.99 -43.17
N GLY A 88 -18.99 -20.02 -42.35
CA GLY A 88 -17.77 -20.76 -42.04
C GLY A 88 -17.47 -20.97 -40.55
N GLY A 89 -17.89 -22.11 -40.01
CA GLY A 89 -17.33 -22.71 -38.80
C GLY A 89 -17.81 -22.12 -37.45
N ARG A 90 -17.98 -22.96 -36.47
CA ARG A 90 -18.43 -22.71 -35.08
C ARG A 90 -17.64 -21.63 -34.31
N ARG A 91 -17.49 -20.43 -34.80
CA ARG A 91 -16.95 -19.29 -34.06
C ARG A 91 -18.09 -18.48 -33.45
N ALA A 92 -18.00 -18.14 -32.18
CA ALA A 92 -18.94 -17.23 -31.53
C ALA A 92 -19.01 -15.91 -32.29
N ALA A 93 -20.21 -15.32 -32.43
CA ALA A 93 -20.36 -14.00 -33.03
C ALA A 93 -19.50 -12.96 -32.28
N PRO A 94 -18.96 -11.93 -32.95
CA PRO A 94 -18.27 -10.84 -32.32
C PRO A 94 -19.19 -10.18 -31.26
N LYS A 95 -18.75 -10.10 -30.03
CA LYS A 95 -19.46 -9.43 -28.94
C LYS A 95 -18.52 -8.46 -28.26
N MET A 96 -18.98 -7.21 -28.13
CA MET A 96 -18.26 -6.15 -27.44
C MET A 96 -19.25 -5.34 -26.61
N ASP A 97 -18.92 -5.15 -25.34
CA ASP A 97 -19.65 -4.29 -24.41
C ASP A 97 -18.73 -3.09 -24.11
N LEU A 98 -19.16 -1.86 -24.42
CA LEU A 98 -18.46 -0.63 -24.03
C LEU A 98 -18.59 -0.44 -22.53
N LEU A 99 -17.48 -0.27 -21.83
CA LEU A 99 -17.42 -0.10 -20.38
C LEU A 99 -17.17 1.35 -19.98
N HIS A 100 -16.25 2.02 -20.70
CA HIS A 100 -15.90 3.41 -20.47
C HIS A 100 -15.27 4.01 -21.72
N GLN A 101 -15.43 5.32 -21.92
CA GLN A 101 -14.80 6.04 -23.02
C GLN A 101 -13.93 7.17 -22.44
N PHE A 102 -12.69 7.22 -22.89
CA PHE A 102 -11.75 8.31 -22.63
C PHE A 102 -11.54 9.11 -23.92
N ASP A 103 -10.91 10.28 -23.79
CA ASP A 103 -10.44 11.01 -24.96
C ASP A 103 -9.38 10.17 -25.71
N GLY A 104 -9.72 9.81 -26.97
CA GLY A 104 -8.86 8.99 -27.83
C GLY A 104 -8.74 7.50 -27.49
N SER A 105 -9.49 6.98 -26.52
CA SER A 105 -9.51 5.54 -26.23
C SER A 105 -10.82 5.07 -25.60
N MET A 106 -11.06 3.75 -25.61
CA MET A 106 -12.22 3.15 -24.97
C MET A 106 -11.84 1.86 -24.25
N ALA A 107 -12.45 1.62 -23.10
CA ALA A 107 -12.39 0.34 -22.40
C ALA A 107 -13.59 -0.53 -22.79
N VAL A 108 -13.31 -1.75 -23.23
CA VAL A 108 -14.34 -2.66 -23.72
C VAL A 108 -14.15 -4.06 -23.15
N LYS A 109 -15.25 -4.77 -22.96
CA LYS A 109 -15.25 -6.22 -22.79
C LYS A 109 -15.53 -6.87 -24.13
N ALA A 110 -14.59 -7.62 -24.68
CA ALA A 110 -14.66 -8.15 -26.02
C ALA A 110 -14.28 -9.64 -26.08
N ASN A 111 -15.06 -10.45 -26.83
CA ASN A 111 -14.66 -11.84 -27.07
C ASN A 111 -13.55 -11.93 -28.15
N ALA A 112 -12.90 -13.08 -28.25
CA ALA A 112 -11.79 -13.30 -29.20
C ALA A 112 -12.16 -12.99 -30.66
N SER A 113 -13.42 -13.24 -31.06
CA SER A 113 -13.91 -12.93 -32.41
C SER A 113 -14.02 -11.42 -32.64
N ALA A 114 -14.45 -10.65 -31.62
CA ALA A 114 -14.49 -9.19 -31.69
C ALA A 114 -13.08 -8.60 -31.77
N LEU A 115 -12.13 -9.10 -30.95
CA LEU A 115 -10.74 -8.68 -31.01
C LEU A 115 -10.08 -8.93 -32.37
N MET A 116 -10.36 -10.08 -32.96
CA MET A 116 -9.89 -10.38 -34.31
C MET A 116 -10.50 -9.44 -35.37
N ALA A 117 -11.82 -9.18 -35.28
CA ALA A 117 -12.50 -8.25 -36.15
C ALA A 117 -11.94 -6.83 -36.06
N MET A 118 -11.71 -6.34 -34.85
CA MET A 118 -11.09 -5.03 -34.62
C MET A 118 -9.73 -4.91 -35.32
N ARG A 119 -8.84 -5.89 -35.10
CA ARG A 119 -7.50 -5.89 -35.70
C ARG A 119 -7.53 -5.98 -37.23
N SER A 120 -8.49 -6.71 -37.76
CA SER A 120 -8.63 -6.88 -39.23
C SER A 120 -9.23 -5.66 -39.93
N ASN A 121 -10.20 -4.98 -39.29
CA ASN A 121 -10.95 -3.89 -39.90
C ASN A 121 -10.30 -2.50 -39.68
N SER A 122 -9.40 -2.38 -38.71
CA SER A 122 -8.78 -1.10 -38.36
C SER A 122 -7.27 -1.27 -38.08
N PRO A 123 -6.43 -1.31 -39.13
CA PRO A 123 -5.00 -1.59 -39.01
C PRO A 123 -4.21 -0.60 -38.11
N GLY A 124 -4.71 0.60 -37.91
CA GLY A 124 -4.10 1.61 -37.01
C GLY A 124 -4.54 1.53 -35.55
N LEU A 125 -5.45 0.61 -35.23
CA LEU A 125 -6.00 0.48 -33.89
C LEU A 125 -5.01 -0.21 -32.94
N LYS A 126 -4.72 0.42 -31.80
CA LYS A 126 -3.92 -0.20 -30.74
C LYS A 126 -4.87 -0.84 -29.72
N VAL A 127 -4.68 -2.13 -29.49
CA VAL A 127 -5.50 -2.93 -28.57
C VAL A 127 -4.57 -3.56 -27.53
N SER A 128 -4.78 -3.25 -26.26
CA SER A 128 -4.06 -3.82 -25.13
C SER A 128 -5.02 -4.34 -24.06
N SER A 129 -4.62 -5.29 -23.27
CA SER A 129 -5.38 -5.67 -22.07
C SER A 129 -5.24 -4.61 -21.00
N ALA A 130 -6.30 -4.37 -20.23
CA ALA A 130 -6.20 -3.55 -19.05
C ALA A 130 -5.28 -4.24 -18.01
N THR A 131 -4.42 -3.47 -17.42
CA THR A 131 -3.39 -3.94 -16.49
C THR A 131 -3.86 -3.84 -15.05
N TRP A 132 -3.35 -4.68 -14.15
CA TRP A 132 -3.64 -4.63 -12.73
C TRP A 132 -2.62 -3.77 -11.99
N LEU A 133 -3.11 -2.92 -11.09
CA LEU A 133 -2.31 -2.16 -10.12
C LEU A 133 -2.59 -2.66 -8.72
N TYR A 134 -1.58 -2.59 -7.88
CA TYR A 134 -1.63 -3.04 -6.48
C TYR A 134 -1.19 -1.93 -5.55
N PRO A 135 -1.83 -1.79 -4.37
CA PRO A 135 -1.36 -0.91 -3.31
C PRO A 135 0.10 -1.21 -2.95
N GLN A 136 0.92 -0.15 -2.84
CA GLN A 136 2.36 -0.29 -2.61
C GLN A 136 2.68 -0.17 -1.11
N TYR A 137 2.25 -1.17 -0.31
CA TYR A 137 2.59 -1.30 1.11
C TYR A 137 3.15 -2.70 1.41
N ILE A 138 3.88 -2.80 2.53
CA ILE A 138 4.37 -4.08 3.02
C ILE A 138 3.26 -4.72 3.85
N ARG A 139 2.80 -5.89 3.45
CA ARG A 139 1.80 -6.64 4.21
C ARG A 139 2.39 -7.17 5.52
N PRO A 140 1.58 -7.33 6.58
CA PRO A 140 1.99 -8.04 7.77
C PRO A 140 2.54 -9.43 7.43
N MET A 141 3.57 -9.87 8.17
CA MET A 141 4.22 -11.17 7.92
C MET A 141 3.23 -12.33 8.08
N GLY A 142 2.29 -12.21 9.00
CA GLY A 142 1.28 -13.23 9.25
C GLY A 142 0.37 -13.46 8.05
N ASP A 143 -0.09 -12.41 7.39
CA ASP A 143 -0.92 -12.51 6.19
C ASP A 143 -0.17 -13.23 5.05
N GLU A 144 1.12 -12.93 4.89
CA GLU A 144 1.98 -13.60 3.90
C GLU A 144 2.19 -15.08 4.25
N LEU A 145 2.40 -15.41 5.52
CA LEU A 145 2.55 -16.79 5.99
C LEU A 145 1.26 -17.58 5.82
N ASP A 146 0.10 -17.03 6.18
CA ASP A 146 -1.19 -17.71 6.06
C ASP A 146 -1.56 -18.01 4.60
N ALA A 147 -1.10 -17.18 3.66
CA ALA A 147 -1.32 -17.40 2.23
C ALA A 147 -0.47 -18.56 1.66
N PHE A 148 0.71 -18.83 2.22
CA PHE A 148 1.70 -19.75 1.64
C PHE A 148 2.13 -20.89 2.58
N ALA A 149 1.64 -20.92 3.82
CA ALA A 149 2.09 -21.90 4.80
C ALA A 149 1.60 -23.32 4.51
N VAL A 150 2.49 -24.26 4.68
CA VAL A 150 2.12 -25.66 4.84
C VAL A 150 1.46 -25.79 6.21
N GLN A 151 0.15 -26.04 6.25
CA GLN A 151 -0.58 -26.25 7.49
C GLN A 151 0.11 -27.37 8.28
N VAL A 152 0.38 -27.10 9.56
CA VAL A 152 0.81 -28.17 10.48
C VAL A 152 -0.35 -29.15 10.59
N VAL A 153 -0.12 -30.40 10.20
CA VAL A 153 -1.14 -31.44 10.18
C VAL A 153 -1.78 -31.57 11.57
N GLU A 154 -3.07 -31.34 11.68
CA GLU A 154 -3.84 -31.56 12.90
C GLU A 154 -3.65 -33.01 13.39
N GLY A 155 -3.41 -33.18 14.69
CA GLY A 155 -3.28 -34.50 15.33
C GLY A 155 -1.87 -34.98 15.61
N MET A 156 -0.81 -34.26 15.25
CA MET A 156 0.55 -34.63 15.66
C MET A 156 0.77 -34.41 17.16
N ARG A 157 1.38 -35.39 17.85
CA ARG A 157 1.80 -35.22 19.25
C ARG A 157 2.81 -34.10 19.35
N GLY A 158 2.46 -33.07 20.14
CA GLY A 158 3.28 -31.86 20.35
C GLY A 158 3.59 -31.62 21.82
N LYS A 159 4.56 -30.75 22.07
CA LYS A 159 4.78 -30.14 23.40
C LYS A 159 4.01 -28.86 23.50
N ARG A 160 3.35 -28.63 24.65
CA ARG A 160 2.68 -27.38 24.97
C ARG A 160 3.70 -26.26 25.18
N PHE A 161 3.44 -25.14 24.56
CA PHE A 161 4.19 -23.89 24.67
C PHE A 161 3.20 -22.74 24.81
N GLU A 162 3.45 -21.81 25.72
CA GLU A 162 2.56 -20.71 26.04
C GLU A 162 3.26 -19.37 25.75
N VAL A 163 2.56 -18.47 25.03
CA VAL A 163 2.94 -17.05 24.92
C VAL A 163 1.94 -16.23 25.69
N ARG A 164 2.39 -15.52 26.70
CA ARG A 164 1.56 -14.62 27.50
C ARG A 164 1.80 -13.17 27.09
N LEU A 165 0.73 -12.49 26.71
CA LEU A 165 0.73 -11.12 26.25
C LEU A 165 0.13 -10.20 27.31
N THR A 166 0.83 -9.11 27.63
CA THR A 166 0.37 -8.08 28.56
C THR A 166 0.64 -6.69 27.98
N ASP A 167 -0.15 -5.71 28.37
CA ASP A 167 0.16 -4.30 28.14
C ASP A 167 1.23 -3.77 29.11
N ALA A 168 1.55 -2.48 28.99
CA ALA A 168 2.54 -1.80 29.84
C ALA A 168 2.17 -1.78 31.34
N GLN A 169 0.90 -1.96 31.68
CA GLN A 169 0.37 -2.05 33.04
C GLN A 169 0.28 -3.47 33.57
N GLY A 170 0.69 -4.47 32.76
CA GLY A 170 0.62 -5.88 33.10
C GLY A 170 -0.77 -6.51 32.90
N LYS A 171 -1.73 -5.77 32.31
CA LYS A 171 -3.06 -6.28 31.99
C LYS A 171 -2.99 -7.24 30.80
N PRO A 172 -3.70 -8.39 30.80
CA PRO A 172 -3.75 -9.30 29.67
C PRO A 172 -4.23 -8.63 28.38
N VAL A 173 -3.61 -8.98 27.24
CA VAL A 173 -4.05 -8.54 25.91
C VAL A 173 -4.60 -9.76 25.17
N ALA A 174 -5.91 -9.78 24.95
CA ALA A 174 -6.64 -10.87 24.31
C ALA A 174 -6.84 -10.61 22.79
N LYS A 175 -7.19 -11.68 22.06
CA LYS A 175 -7.50 -11.63 20.62
C LYS A 175 -6.34 -11.14 19.75
N VAL A 176 -5.14 -11.49 20.15
CA VAL A 176 -3.92 -11.21 19.39
C VAL A 176 -3.50 -12.47 18.65
N SER A 177 -3.27 -12.34 17.36
CA SER A 177 -2.71 -13.42 16.54
C SER A 177 -1.23 -13.62 16.89
N VAL A 178 -0.86 -14.84 17.21
CA VAL A 178 0.50 -15.25 17.50
C VAL A 178 0.86 -16.45 16.63
N ARG A 179 1.99 -16.37 15.94
CA ARG A 179 2.51 -17.45 15.11
C ARG A 179 3.89 -17.88 15.60
N ALA A 180 4.10 -19.17 15.76
CA ALA A 180 5.40 -19.76 16.06
C ALA A 180 5.95 -20.39 14.78
N LEU A 181 6.91 -19.73 14.15
CA LEU A 181 7.62 -20.24 12.98
C LEU A 181 8.55 -21.37 13.40
N VAL A 182 8.39 -22.55 12.84
CA VAL A 182 9.16 -23.75 13.19
C VAL A 182 10.16 -24.17 12.11
N ASN A 183 10.08 -23.55 10.96
CA ASN A 183 11.04 -23.70 9.87
C ASN A 183 11.04 -22.44 8.99
N TRP A 184 12.22 -22.07 8.48
CA TRP A 184 12.40 -20.93 7.57
C TRP A 184 11.82 -21.13 6.15
N ASP A 185 11.12 -22.25 5.91
CA ASP A 185 10.30 -22.43 4.70
C ASP A 185 8.91 -21.78 4.81
N GLY A 186 8.56 -21.22 5.97
CA GLY A 186 7.26 -20.62 6.28
C GLY A 186 6.35 -21.51 7.12
N THR A 187 6.77 -22.74 7.45
CA THR A 187 5.97 -23.64 8.31
C THR A 187 5.84 -23.05 9.71
N HIS A 188 4.63 -22.87 10.18
CA HIS A 188 4.34 -22.28 11.47
C HIS A 188 3.13 -22.93 12.16
N VAL A 189 2.97 -22.66 13.45
CA VAL A 189 1.78 -22.99 14.25
C VAL A 189 1.16 -21.66 14.71
N SER A 190 -0.16 -21.52 14.57
CA SER A 190 -0.89 -20.32 14.97
C SER A 190 -1.71 -20.54 16.22
N ALA A 191 -1.88 -19.51 17.02
CA ALA A 191 -2.82 -19.43 18.14
C ALA A 191 -3.27 -17.98 18.32
N GLU A 192 -4.46 -17.80 18.91
CA GLU A 192 -4.96 -16.50 19.34
C GLU A 192 -4.90 -16.41 20.87
N SER A 193 -4.54 -15.25 21.44
CA SER A 193 -4.53 -15.07 22.88
C SER A 193 -5.95 -14.98 23.46
N ASP A 194 -6.17 -15.71 24.54
CA ASP A 194 -7.44 -15.77 25.29
C ASP A 194 -7.64 -14.53 26.19
N SER A 195 -8.69 -14.55 27.03
CA SER A 195 -9.00 -13.49 27.99
C SER A 195 -7.92 -13.25 29.04
N ASP A 196 -7.06 -14.25 29.30
CA ASP A 196 -5.93 -14.14 30.22
C ASP A 196 -4.63 -13.74 29.50
N GLY A 197 -4.74 -13.39 28.20
CA GLY A 197 -3.63 -13.00 27.33
C GLY A 197 -2.74 -14.18 26.93
N ILE A 198 -3.23 -15.42 26.97
CA ILE A 198 -2.43 -16.61 26.72
C ILE A 198 -2.74 -17.18 25.33
N ALA A 199 -1.74 -17.22 24.45
CA ALA A 199 -1.76 -18.00 23.23
C ALA A 199 -1.08 -19.35 23.47
N LEU A 200 -1.82 -20.45 23.28
CA LEU A 200 -1.38 -21.80 23.59
C LEU A 200 -1.11 -22.60 22.31
N PHE A 201 0.10 -23.09 22.15
CA PHE A 201 0.55 -23.87 21.00
C PHE A 201 0.77 -25.35 21.34
N SER A 202 0.57 -26.20 20.34
CA SER A 202 1.05 -27.59 20.33
C SER A 202 2.10 -27.75 19.22
N ILE A 203 3.37 -27.65 19.58
CA ILE A 203 4.46 -27.70 18.59
C ILE A 203 4.86 -29.16 18.35
N PRO A 204 4.78 -29.68 17.11
CA PRO A 204 5.10 -31.07 16.80
C PRO A 204 6.54 -31.42 17.17
N ILE A 205 6.74 -32.69 17.63
CA ILE A 205 8.04 -33.15 18.14
C ILE A 205 9.14 -33.18 17.08
N ILE A 206 8.76 -33.25 15.80
CA ILE A 206 9.71 -33.27 14.67
C ILE A 206 10.47 -31.97 14.49
N TYR A 207 9.95 -30.85 15.03
CA TYR A 207 10.63 -29.55 14.93
C TYR A 207 11.49 -29.33 16.19
N PRO A 208 12.83 -29.30 16.06
CA PRO A 208 13.73 -29.15 17.19
C PRO A 208 13.80 -27.72 17.74
N LYS A 209 13.40 -26.75 16.94
CA LYS A 209 13.53 -25.31 17.21
C LYS A 209 12.23 -24.57 16.89
N ILE A 210 11.95 -23.49 17.61
CA ILE A 210 11.07 -22.40 17.19
C ILE A 210 12.00 -21.36 16.59
N GLU A 211 11.84 -21.02 15.33
CA GLU A 211 12.74 -20.09 14.63
C GLU A 211 12.41 -18.63 14.95
N LEU A 212 11.10 -18.31 15.05
CA LEU A 212 10.61 -16.97 15.33
C LEU A 212 9.22 -17.02 15.94
N ILE A 213 8.93 -16.17 16.91
CA ILE A 213 7.57 -15.88 17.36
C ILE A 213 7.16 -14.55 16.79
N ILE A 214 6.02 -14.52 16.10
CA ILE A 214 5.43 -13.35 15.48
C ILE A 214 4.15 -13.03 16.24
N VAL A 215 4.06 -11.82 16.80
CA VAL A 215 2.91 -11.31 17.56
C VAL A 215 2.35 -10.11 16.82
N GLU A 216 1.12 -10.22 16.33
CA GLU A 216 0.48 -9.20 15.50
C GLU A 216 -0.86 -8.76 16.11
N PRO A 217 -0.86 -7.73 16.97
CA PRO A 217 -2.06 -7.20 17.62
C PRO A 217 -2.84 -6.21 16.73
N GLU A 218 -2.57 -6.16 15.43
CA GLU A 218 -3.22 -5.36 14.39
C GLU A 218 -3.34 -3.86 14.72
N HIS A 219 -4.45 -3.46 15.39
CA HIS A 219 -4.85 -2.06 15.53
C HIS A 219 -4.66 -1.50 16.95
N THR A 220 -4.14 -2.27 17.87
CA THR A 220 -4.10 -1.89 19.29
C THR A 220 -2.70 -1.64 19.82
N HIS A 221 -1.73 -2.44 19.41
CA HIS A 221 -0.36 -2.40 19.88
C HIS A 221 0.61 -2.56 18.70
N TRP A 222 1.89 -2.29 18.97
CA TRP A 222 2.96 -2.61 18.05
C TRP A 222 3.12 -4.13 17.90
N SER A 223 3.35 -4.58 16.69
CA SER A 223 3.75 -5.97 16.43
C SER A 223 5.14 -6.23 16.99
N VAL A 224 5.39 -7.48 17.45
CA VAL A 224 6.65 -7.88 18.06
C VAL A 224 7.15 -9.16 17.41
N PHE A 225 8.45 -9.17 17.08
CA PHE A 225 9.17 -10.37 16.67
C PHE A 225 10.10 -10.80 17.80
N VAL A 226 10.01 -12.06 18.21
CA VAL A 226 10.87 -12.64 19.24
C VAL A 226 11.71 -13.74 18.64
N SER A 227 13.03 -13.65 18.76
CA SER A 227 13.98 -14.65 18.30
C SER A 227 13.65 -16.04 18.79
N GLY A 228 13.99 -17.04 18.00
CA GLY A 228 13.65 -18.43 18.25
C GLY A 228 14.40 -19.07 19.42
N PHE A 229 13.93 -20.23 19.80
CA PHE A 229 14.45 -21.02 20.93
C PHE A 229 14.69 -22.46 20.50
N GLU A 230 15.79 -23.07 20.96
CA GLU A 230 15.95 -24.51 20.92
C GLU A 230 14.84 -25.17 21.76
N ARG A 231 14.09 -26.11 21.19
CA ARG A 231 12.95 -26.72 21.85
C ARG A 231 13.29 -27.43 23.17
N THR A 232 14.50 -27.93 23.31
CA THR A 232 14.98 -28.56 24.55
C THR A 232 15.28 -27.57 25.66
N ALA A 233 15.68 -26.34 25.29
CA ALA A 233 15.98 -25.23 26.18
C ALA A 233 14.82 -24.22 26.29
N ALA A 234 13.78 -24.34 25.44
CA ALA A 234 12.65 -23.41 25.43
C ALA A 234 11.95 -23.38 26.78
N PRO A 235 11.69 -22.18 27.32
CA PRO A 235 10.83 -22.03 28.48
C PRO A 235 9.42 -22.56 28.11
N LYS A 236 8.72 -23.14 29.07
CA LYS A 236 7.33 -23.58 28.87
C LYS A 236 6.38 -22.40 28.58
N ARG A 237 6.81 -21.19 28.94
CA ARG A 237 6.08 -19.94 28.77
C ARG A 237 7.06 -18.81 28.44
N VAL A 238 6.72 -18.02 27.42
CA VAL A 238 7.32 -16.73 27.13
C VAL A 238 6.33 -15.64 27.50
N SER A 239 6.78 -14.57 28.14
CA SER A 239 5.95 -13.40 28.47
C SER A 239 6.45 -12.21 27.65
N ILE A 240 5.53 -11.58 26.90
CA ILE A 240 5.79 -10.45 26.03
C ILE A 240 4.92 -9.28 26.50
N GLN A 241 5.54 -8.13 26.70
CA GLN A 241 4.85 -6.89 27.00
C GLN A 241 4.69 -6.09 25.72
N LEU A 242 3.44 -5.76 25.35
CA LEU A 242 3.11 -5.05 24.14
C LEU A 242 3.05 -3.54 24.41
N GLN A 243 3.57 -2.75 23.46
CA GLN A 243 3.47 -1.30 23.48
C GLN A 243 2.22 -0.86 22.70
N PRO A 244 1.33 -0.01 23.28
CA PRO A 244 0.13 0.44 22.58
C PRO A 244 0.47 1.35 21.41
N LEU A 245 -0.38 1.34 20.37
CA LEU A 245 -0.28 2.29 19.27
C LEU A 245 -0.68 3.70 19.69
N ILE A 246 -1.67 3.82 20.55
CA ILE A 246 -2.23 5.08 21.01
C ILE A 246 -2.14 5.12 22.55
N PRO A 247 -1.64 6.21 23.15
CA PRO A 247 -1.10 7.41 22.50
C PRO A 247 0.21 7.13 21.75
N TYR A 248 0.38 7.77 20.58
CA TYR A 248 1.55 7.59 19.73
C TYR A 248 2.77 8.31 20.31
N VAL A 249 3.70 7.57 20.88
CA VAL A 249 4.86 8.13 21.62
C VAL A 249 6.10 8.40 20.74
N PHE A 250 6.16 7.82 19.54
CA PHE A 250 7.35 7.93 18.68
C PHE A 250 7.34 9.16 17.76
N GLY A 251 6.18 9.76 17.51
CA GLY A 251 6.02 11.07 16.88
C GLY A 251 6.74 11.26 15.54
N LEU A 252 6.64 10.29 14.63
CA LEU A 252 7.38 10.28 13.36
C LEU A 252 7.28 11.59 12.58
N PHE A 253 6.06 12.12 12.39
CA PHE A 253 5.85 13.33 11.60
C PHE A 253 6.36 14.60 12.28
N THR A 254 6.47 14.63 13.61
CA THR A 254 6.99 15.80 14.33
C THR A 254 8.43 16.14 13.96
N HIS A 255 9.19 15.18 13.41
CA HIS A 255 10.55 15.41 12.92
C HIS A 255 10.60 16.15 11.58
N TYR A 256 9.46 16.24 10.87
CA TYR A 256 9.36 16.84 9.53
C TYR A 256 8.44 18.05 9.52
N ALA A 257 7.29 17.96 10.15
CA ALA A 257 6.31 19.04 10.24
C ALA A 257 5.50 18.94 11.52
N ALA A 258 5.44 20.00 12.31
CA ALA A 258 4.53 20.10 13.45
C ALA A 258 3.07 20.13 12.96
N TYR A 259 2.11 19.73 13.81
CA TYR A 259 0.69 19.88 13.52
C TYR A 259 0.33 21.38 13.38
N GLU A 260 -0.33 21.73 12.30
CA GLU A 260 -0.95 23.04 12.04
C GLU A 260 -2.37 22.75 11.58
N GLU A 261 -3.37 23.27 12.32
CA GLU A 261 -4.78 22.97 12.06
C GLU A 261 -5.28 23.49 10.71
N ASP A 262 -4.72 24.61 10.25
CA ASP A 262 -5.05 25.27 8.98
C ASP A 262 -4.17 24.83 7.81
N ALA A 263 -3.22 23.91 8.01
CA ALA A 263 -2.36 23.42 6.94
C ALA A 263 -3.19 22.76 5.84
N GLY A 264 -2.91 23.13 4.58
CA GLY A 264 -3.64 22.65 3.41
C GLY A 264 -4.93 23.42 3.09
N ALA A 265 -5.25 24.49 3.82
CA ALA A 265 -6.43 25.31 3.54
C ALA A 265 -6.48 25.79 2.09
N ASN A 266 -7.67 25.72 1.48
CA ASN A 266 -7.94 26.07 0.07
C ASN A 266 -7.27 25.16 -0.98
N VAL A 267 -6.67 24.03 -0.57
CA VAL A 267 -6.09 23.04 -1.48
C VAL A 267 -7.00 21.83 -1.58
N SER A 268 -7.28 21.38 -2.79
CA SER A 268 -8.04 20.16 -3.08
C SER A 268 -7.12 18.99 -3.32
N VAL A 269 -7.24 17.92 -2.52
CA VAL A 269 -6.39 16.74 -2.61
C VAL A 269 -7.24 15.52 -2.93
N GLY A 270 -6.93 14.84 -4.04
CA GLY A 270 -7.56 13.57 -4.43
C GLY A 270 -6.73 12.37 -3.99
N VAL A 271 -7.39 11.31 -3.54
CA VAL A 271 -6.79 10.01 -3.19
C VAL A 271 -7.42 8.94 -4.07
N ILE A 272 -6.62 8.36 -4.98
CA ILE A 272 -6.99 7.17 -5.76
C ILE A 272 -6.50 5.95 -5.04
N ASP A 273 -7.42 5.15 -4.47
CA ASP A 273 -7.09 4.00 -3.64
C ASP A 273 -8.26 3.02 -3.46
N CYS A 274 -8.21 2.18 -2.46
CA CYS A 274 -9.23 1.18 -2.12
C CYS A 274 -10.46 1.76 -1.38
N GLY A 275 -10.65 3.09 -1.43
CA GLY A 275 -11.71 3.83 -0.72
C GLY A 275 -11.22 4.45 0.59
N VAL A 276 -12.02 5.35 1.19
CA VAL A 276 -11.64 6.13 2.37
C VAL A 276 -12.74 6.12 3.42
N GLY A 277 -12.37 5.84 4.67
CA GLY A 277 -13.24 5.93 5.83
C GLY A 277 -14.28 4.81 5.99
N PRO A 278 -15.21 4.96 6.94
CA PRO A 278 -15.35 6.11 7.83
C PRO A 278 -14.31 6.16 8.96
N HIS A 279 -13.85 7.36 9.29
CA HIS A 279 -13.03 7.65 10.46
C HIS A 279 -13.29 9.08 10.96
N GLU A 280 -13.41 9.28 12.27
CA GLU A 280 -13.77 10.58 12.87
C GLU A 280 -12.75 11.70 12.64
N ALA A 281 -11.48 11.33 12.41
CA ALA A 281 -10.42 12.27 12.08
C ALA A 281 -10.43 12.72 10.62
N LEU A 282 -11.30 12.18 9.76
CA LEU A 282 -11.30 12.44 8.32
C LEU A 282 -12.61 13.10 7.86
N ASP A 283 -12.48 14.27 7.24
CA ASP A 283 -13.54 14.94 6.51
C ASP A 283 -13.35 14.73 5.00
N VAL A 284 -14.11 13.83 4.39
CA VAL A 284 -14.12 13.62 2.95
C VAL A 284 -15.16 14.55 2.32
N ALA A 285 -14.71 15.55 1.56
CA ALA A 285 -15.55 16.58 0.97
C ALA A 285 -16.45 16.01 -0.14
N ALA A 286 -15.95 15.06 -0.94
CA ALA A 286 -16.66 14.32 -1.95
C ALA A 286 -15.87 13.06 -2.34
N GLY A 287 -16.51 12.16 -3.09
CA GLY A 287 -15.86 10.96 -3.59
C GLY A 287 -16.69 10.25 -4.65
N ALA A 288 -16.06 9.27 -5.29
CA ALA A 288 -16.71 8.40 -6.26
C ALA A 288 -16.10 6.99 -6.24
N CYS A 289 -16.91 6.00 -6.54
CA CYS A 289 -16.45 4.66 -6.89
C CYS A 289 -16.32 4.55 -8.40
N LEU A 290 -15.13 4.19 -8.87
CA LEU A 290 -14.83 3.99 -10.30
C LEU A 290 -14.75 2.50 -10.66
N VAL A 291 -15.04 1.61 -9.71
CA VAL A 291 -15.06 0.17 -9.93
C VAL A 291 -16.23 -0.19 -10.85
N LEU A 292 -15.93 -0.82 -11.97
CA LEU A 292 -16.94 -1.20 -12.95
C LEU A 292 -18.00 -2.12 -12.33
N GLY A 293 -19.26 -1.69 -12.42
CA GLY A 293 -20.42 -2.45 -11.92
C GLY A 293 -20.75 -2.27 -10.45
N GLU A 294 -20.01 -1.41 -9.73
CA GLU A 294 -20.34 -1.00 -8.35
C GLU A 294 -21.03 0.38 -8.33
N ASP A 295 -21.68 0.69 -7.20
CA ASP A 295 -22.38 1.98 -7.01
C ASP A 295 -21.35 3.13 -7.00
N THR A 296 -21.52 4.08 -7.90
CA THR A 296 -20.60 5.23 -8.04
C THR A 296 -20.60 6.16 -6.83
N ALA A 297 -21.62 6.14 -5.99
CA ALA A 297 -21.69 6.92 -4.75
C ALA A 297 -20.92 6.27 -3.58
N ASP A 298 -20.56 4.99 -3.69
CA ASP A 298 -19.91 4.23 -2.63
C ASP A 298 -18.40 4.31 -2.70
N PHE A 299 -17.84 5.42 -2.24
CA PHE A 299 -16.38 5.64 -2.15
C PHE A 299 -15.74 5.15 -0.84
N LEU A 300 -16.54 4.56 0.07
CA LEU A 300 -16.02 4.08 1.35
C LEU A 300 -15.01 2.94 1.16
N ASP A 301 -14.13 2.81 2.15
CA ASP A 301 -13.10 1.78 2.18
C ASP A 301 -13.69 0.38 1.96
N ASN A 302 -13.03 -0.41 1.15
CA ASN A 302 -13.47 -1.77 0.81
C ASN A 302 -13.15 -2.83 1.88
N GLY A 303 -12.66 -2.39 3.05
CA GLY A 303 -12.27 -3.23 4.19
C GLY A 303 -10.78 -3.60 4.20
N LEU A 304 -9.98 -3.09 3.24
CA LEU A 304 -8.51 -3.24 3.26
C LEU A 304 -7.84 -2.21 4.20
N GLY A 305 -8.47 -1.05 4.40
CA GLY A 305 -7.98 0.03 5.23
C GLY A 305 -6.85 0.87 4.61
N HIS A 306 -6.31 0.45 3.47
CA HIS A 306 -5.16 1.09 2.85
C HIS A 306 -5.46 2.53 2.42
N GLY A 307 -6.56 2.79 1.71
CA GLY A 307 -6.92 4.13 1.29
C GLY A 307 -7.27 5.05 2.45
N THR A 308 -7.87 4.51 3.52
CA THR A 308 -8.13 5.26 4.76
C THR A 308 -6.82 5.67 5.45
N HIS A 309 -5.82 4.78 5.46
CA HIS A 309 -4.49 5.07 6.01
C HIS A 309 -3.76 6.14 5.19
N VAL A 310 -3.80 6.04 3.86
CA VAL A 310 -3.27 7.03 2.92
C VAL A 310 -3.92 8.40 3.15
N ALA A 311 -5.24 8.45 3.19
CA ALA A 311 -6.00 9.68 3.43
C ALA A 311 -5.68 10.32 4.79
N GLY A 312 -5.50 9.49 5.84
CA GLY A 312 -5.13 9.96 7.17
C GLY A 312 -3.73 10.58 7.22
N THR A 313 -2.78 10.02 6.50
CA THR A 313 -1.42 10.59 6.37
C THR A 313 -1.46 11.99 5.74
N ILE A 314 -2.39 12.25 4.81
CA ILE A 314 -2.60 13.55 4.20
C ILE A 314 -3.38 14.48 5.14
N ALA A 315 -4.57 14.06 5.61
CA ALA A 315 -5.64 14.97 6.04
C ALA A 315 -6.23 14.67 7.43
N ALA A 316 -5.70 13.72 8.21
CA ALA A 316 -6.26 13.44 9.52
C ALA A 316 -6.17 14.66 10.45
N LYS A 317 -7.31 15.06 11.05
CA LYS A 317 -7.35 16.01 12.15
C LYS A 317 -6.82 15.34 13.42
N LYS A 318 -6.03 16.05 14.20
CA LYS A 318 -5.54 15.55 15.48
C LYS A 318 -6.71 15.47 16.47
N LEU A 319 -7.04 14.27 16.92
CA LEU A 319 -8.09 14.05 17.91
C LEU A 319 -7.56 14.08 19.33
N PRO A 320 -8.39 14.44 20.33
CA PRO A 320 -8.01 14.37 21.74
C PRO A 320 -7.53 12.97 22.15
N GLY A 321 -6.42 12.89 22.86
CA GLY A 321 -5.85 11.61 23.32
C GLY A 321 -5.01 10.87 22.27
N THR A 322 -4.82 11.43 21.08
CA THR A 322 -3.93 10.88 20.04
C THR A 322 -2.85 11.88 19.64
N GLU A 323 -1.71 11.39 19.18
CA GLU A 323 -0.67 12.19 18.55
C GLU A 323 -0.60 11.91 17.04
N VAL A 324 -1.61 11.22 16.48
CA VAL A 324 -1.74 10.93 15.05
C VAL A 324 -2.42 12.09 14.36
N TYR A 325 -1.83 12.58 13.27
CA TYR A 325 -2.36 13.67 12.46
C TYR A 325 -1.85 13.58 11.02
N GLY A 326 -2.60 14.17 10.10
CA GLY A 326 -2.20 14.38 8.72
C GLY A 326 -1.43 15.69 8.54
N LEU A 327 -0.73 15.81 7.43
CA LEU A 327 0.15 16.95 7.13
C LEU A 327 -0.60 18.17 6.60
N ALA A 328 -1.83 17.97 6.10
CA ALA A 328 -2.70 18.99 5.54
C ALA A 328 -4.16 18.82 6.03
N PRO A 329 -4.44 18.91 7.35
CA PRO A 329 -5.75 18.59 7.91
C PRO A 329 -6.90 19.51 7.47
N ALA A 330 -6.60 20.69 6.93
CA ALA A 330 -7.58 21.63 6.40
C ALA A 330 -7.77 21.55 4.87
N CYS A 331 -7.15 20.58 4.18
CA CYS A 331 -7.37 20.40 2.75
C CYS A 331 -8.78 19.86 2.46
N ARG A 332 -9.29 20.15 1.27
CA ARG A 332 -10.51 19.51 0.75
C ARG A 332 -10.14 18.13 0.22
N LEU A 333 -10.46 17.09 0.99
CA LEU A 333 -10.13 15.71 0.64
C LEU A 333 -11.19 15.10 -0.27
N PHE A 334 -10.75 14.51 -1.38
CA PHE A 334 -11.59 13.75 -2.31
C PHE A 334 -11.14 12.28 -2.34
N ALA A 335 -12.10 11.36 -2.34
CA ALA A 335 -11.84 9.91 -2.32
C ALA A 335 -12.32 9.25 -3.62
N TYR A 336 -11.41 8.58 -4.33
CA TYR A 336 -11.70 7.84 -5.57
C TYR A 336 -11.40 6.37 -5.36
N ARG A 337 -12.47 5.57 -5.12
CA ARG A 337 -12.33 4.14 -4.92
C ARG A 337 -12.22 3.41 -6.24
N VAL A 338 -11.11 2.68 -6.41
CA VAL A 338 -10.79 1.91 -7.61
C VAL A 338 -10.62 0.41 -7.37
N CYS A 339 -10.65 -0.03 -6.10
CA CYS A 339 -10.60 -1.44 -5.73
C CYS A 339 -11.99 -1.96 -5.37
N PRO A 340 -12.36 -3.19 -5.80
CA PRO A 340 -13.68 -3.77 -5.53
C PRO A 340 -13.87 -4.11 -4.05
N LYS A 341 -15.13 -4.13 -3.59
CA LYS A 341 -15.51 -4.58 -2.24
C LYS A 341 -15.53 -6.11 -2.10
N THR A 342 -15.70 -6.80 -3.20
CA THR A 342 -15.78 -8.26 -3.23
C THR A 342 -14.75 -8.85 -4.19
N GLY A 343 -14.39 -10.10 -4.00
CA GLY A 343 -13.37 -10.74 -4.81
C GLY A 343 -11.97 -10.24 -4.45
N ASN A 344 -11.19 -9.84 -5.44
CA ASN A 344 -9.81 -9.40 -5.21
C ASN A 344 -9.73 -7.93 -4.79
N ARG A 345 -9.93 -7.67 -3.49
CA ARG A 345 -9.99 -6.33 -2.89
C ARG A 345 -8.70 -5.52 -2.99
N GLY A 346 -7.58 -6.18 -3.18
CA GLY A 346 -6.24 -5.56 -3.16
C GLY A 346 -5.72 -5.18 -4.53
N ARG A 347 -6.58 -4.96 -5.56
CA ARG A 347 -6.13 -4.54 -6.89
C ARG A 347 -7.17 -3.71 -7.63
N ALA A 348 -6.69 -2.84 -8.52
CA ALA A 348 -7.50 -2.05 -9.44
C ALA A 348 -7.07 -2.32 -10.88
N ARG A 349 -7.95 -2.13 -11.85
CA ARG A 349 -7.58 -2.13 -13.26
C ARG A 349 -7.08 -0.75 -13.67
N SER A 350 -6.22 -0.70 -14.65
CA SER A 350 -5.70 0.56 -15.21
C SER A 350 -6.80 1.52 -15.70
N ILE A 351 -7.91 0.98 -16.18
CA ILE A 351 -9.08 1.77 -16.62
C ILE A 351 -9.80 2.45 -15.46
N GLU A 352 -9.86 1.83 -14.28
CA GLU A 352 -10.44 2.40 -13.08
C GLU A 352 -9.56 3.53 -12.53
N ILE A 353 -8.23 3.37 -12.61
CA ILE A 353 -7.27 4.44 -12.30
C ILE A 353 -7.43 5.60 -13.30
N ALA A 354 -7.54 5.30 -14.59
CA ALA A 354 -7.74 6.30 -15.64
C ALA A 354 -9.02 7.11 -15.39
N ALA A 355 -10.15 6.43 -15.15
CA ALA A 355 -11.42 7.09 -14.83
C ALA A 355 -11.33 7.93 -13.54
N ALA A 356 -10.56 7.49 -12.55
CA ALA A 356 -10.34 8.24 -11.32
C ALA A 356 -9.50 9.51 -11.53
N ILE A 357 -8.48 9.47 -12.40
CA ILE A 357 -7.71 10.67 -12.78
C ILE A 357 -8.61 11.66 -13.51
N GLU A 358 -9.41 11.19 -14.48
CA GLU A 358 -10.39 12.02 -15.20
C GLU A 358 -11.37 12.69 -14.24
N ARG A 359 -11.89 11.93 -13.27
CA ARG A 359 -12.78 12.45 -12.24
C ARG A 359 -12.10 13.48 -11.33
N ALA A 360 -10.85 13.26 -10.93
CA ALA A 360 -10.09 14.21 -10.11
C ALA A 360 -9.83 15.54 -10.85
N ILE A 361 -9.60 15.47 -12.18
CA ILE A 361 -9.52 16.66 -13.04
C ILE A 361 -10.85 17.43 -13.03
N ALA A 362 -11.97 16.74 -13.22
CA ALA A 362 -13.31 17.34 -13.23
C ALA A 362 -13.69 17.95 -11.87
N ASP A 363 -13.33 17.30 -10.76
CA ASP A 363 -13.55 17.81 -9.40
C ASP A 363 -12.59 18.96 -9.03
N GLY A 364 -11.62 19.29 -9.90
CA GLY A 364 -10.71 20.40 -9.72
C GLY A 364 -9.65 20.17 -8.63
N CYS A 365 -9.16 18.95 -8.46
CA CYS A 365 -8.07 18.69 -7.54
C CYS A 365 -6.80 19.47 -7.92
N ASP A 366 -6.03 19.86 -6.93
CA ASP A 366 -4.73 20.52 -7.08
C ASP A 366 -3.59 19.52 -6.98
N VAL A 367 -3.77 18.55 -6.09
CA VAL A 367 -2.83 17.46 -5.79
C VAL A 367 -3.57 16.14 -5.91
N LEU A 368 -2.97 15.16 -6.55
CA LEU A 368 -3.50 13.81 -6.65
C LEU A 368 -2.48 12.80 -6.12
N ASN A 369 -2.94 11.89 -5.24
CA ASN A 369 -2.14 10.81 -4.67
C ASN A 369 -2.53 9.48 -5.28
N ILE A 370 -1.56 8.72 -5.81
CA ILE A 370 -1.72 7.36 -6.33
C ILE A 370 -0.75 6.43 -5.62
N SER A 371 -1.23 5.77 -4.56
CA SER A 371 -0.43 4.82 -3.77
C SER A 371 -0.51 3.38 -4.30
N MET A 372 -0.53 3.24 -5.63
CA MET A 372 -0.66 1.97 -6.33
C MET A 372 0.37 1.87 -7.46
N GLY A 373 0.75 0.64 -7.82
CA GLY A 373 1.73 0.44 -8.88
C GLY A 373 1.58 -0.86 -9.65
N SER A 374 2.12 -0.88 -10.88
CA SER A 374 2.24 -2.02 -11.79
C SER A 374 3.60 -2.03 -12.48
N LEU A 375 4.04 -3.21 -12.89
CA LEU A 375 5.23 -3.36 -13.76
C LEU A 375 4.92 -3.00 -15.23
N GLU A 376 3.67 -3.14 -15.64
CA GLU A 376 3.22 -2.94 -17.01
C GLU A 376 2.85 -1.48 -17.29
N ALA A 377 3.21 -1.01 -18.46
CA ALA A 377 2.84 0.31 -18.93
C ALA A 377 1.34 0.39 -19.30
N MET A 378 0.72 1.51 -18.96
CA MET A 378 -0.71 1.79 -19.12
C MET A 378 -0.88 3.08 -19.93
N PRO A 379 -0.96 3.00 -21.28
CA PRO A 379 -1.00 4.19 -22.11
C PRO A 379 -2.17 5.14 -21.79
N GLU A 380 -3.34 4.61 -21.43
CA GLU A 380 -4.52 5.37 -21.04
C GLU A 380 -4.27 6.20 -19.76
N VAL A 381 -3.53 5.65 -18.81
CA VAL A 381 -3.14 6.37 -17.59
C VAL A 381 -2.12 7.47 -17.94
N SER A 382 -1.15 7.18 -18.82
CA SER A 382 -0.16 8.16 -19.27
C SER A 382 -0.81 9.38 -19.92
N ASP A 383 -1.81 9.15 -20.78
CA ASP A 383 -2.53 10.23 -21.46
C ASP A 383 -3.30 11.12 -20.47
N LEU A 384 -3.94 10.52 -19.47
CA LEU A 384 -4.66 11.27 -18.43
C LEU A 384 -3.73 12.00 -17.45
N LEU A 385 -2.53 11.49 -17.20
CA LEU A 385 -1.52 12.25 -16.46
C LEU A 385 -1.09 13.53 -17.20
N ALA A 386 -0.98 13.46 -18.53
CA ALA A 386 -0.73 14.65 -19.34
C ALA A 386 -1.91 15.65 -19.29
N GLN A 387 -3.15 15.15 -19.29
CA GLN A 387 -4.34 16.00 -19.10
C GLN A 387 -4.38 16.61 -17.69
N ALA A 388 -4.01 15.85 -16.65
CA ALA A 388 -3.90 16.35 -15.28
C ALA A 388 -2.92 17.53 -15.19
N ARG A 389 -1.75 17.41 -15.81
CA ARG A 389 -0.81 18.54 -15.95
C ARG A 389 -1.43 19.74 -16.65
N ASN A 390 -2.14 19.51 -17.76
CA ASN A 390 -2.81 20.59 -18.50
C ASN A 390 -3.98 21.21 -17.71
N ALA A 391 -4.53 20.49 -16.74
CA ALA A 391 -5.56 20.99 -15.81
C ALA A 391 -4.98 21.69 -14.57
N GLY A 392 -3.69 21.91 -14.49
CA GLY A 392 -3.06 22.61 -13.36
C GLY A 392 -2.96 21.76 -12.08
N MET A 393 -2.92 20.42 -12.21
CA MET A 393 -2.84 19.44 -11.13
C MET A 393 -1.49 18.75 -11.11
N VAL A 394 -0.92 18.51 -9.92
CA VAL A 394 0.26 17.67 -9.74
C VAL A 394 -0.15 16.29 -9.24
N VAL A 395 0.52 15.25 -9.72
CA VAL A 395 0.22 13.86 -9.39
C VAL A 395 1.45 13.20 -8.75
N PHE A 396 1.31 12.68 -7.54
CA PHE A 396 2.33 11.89 -6.86
C PHE A 396 2.01 10.41 -6.97
N ALA A 397 3.03 9.59 -7.20
CA ALA A 397 2.86 8.14 -7.31
C ALA A 397 4.00 7.36 -6.64
N ALA A 398 3.66 6.18 -6.09
CA ALA A 398 4.57 5.31 -5.37
C ALA A 398 5.55 4.58 -6.31
N THR A 399 6.85 4.59 -5.99
CA THR A 399 7.89 3.96 -6.82
C THR A 399 7.83 2.44 -6.82
N GLY A 400 7.27 1.81 -5.78
CA GLY A 400 7.21 0.34 -5.63
C GLY A 400 8.02 -0.16 -4.44
N ASN A 401 7.81 -1.43 -4.07
CA ASN A 401 8.33 -2.02 -2.82
C ASN A 401 9.15 -3.29 -3.02
N ASP A 402 9.86 -3.39 -4.13
CA ASP A 402 10.67 -4.57 -4.46
C ASP A 402 12.13 -4.42 -4.02
N GLY A 403 12.56 -3.19 -3.68
CA GLY A 403 13.96 -2.86 -3.38
C GLY A 403 14.86 -2.91 -4.63
N GLU A 404 14.28 -2.69 -5.80
CA GLU A 404 14.91 -2.88 -7.11
C GLU A 404 15.09 -1.55 -7.85
N PRO A 405 16.07 -1.45 -8.78
CA PRO A 405 16.29 -0.27 -9.62
C PRO A 405 15.24 -0.19 -10.75
N LEU A 406 13.97 -0.33 -10.40
CA LEU A 406 12.86 -0.38 -11.33
C LEU A 406 11.62 0.30 -10.73
N ILE A 407 11.40 1.55 -11.14
CA ILE A 407 10.21 2.30 -10.72
C ILE A 407 8.97 1.75 -11.42
N ARG A 408 7.90 1.51 -10.64
CA ARG A 408 6.62 1.00 -11.13
C ARG A 408 5.81 2.13 -11.79
N TYR A 409 4.94 1.76 -12.72
CA TYR A 409 3.93 2.68 -13.25
C TYR A 409 2.77 2.85 -12.24
N PRO A 410 2.16 4.06 -12.10
CA PRO A 410 2.34 5.24 -12.95
C PRO A 410 3.51 6.15 -12.56
N ALA A 411 4.23 5.92 -11.46
CA ALA A 411 5.32 6.77 -11.01
C ALA A 411 6.42 6.97 -12.08
N ARG A 412 6.61 5.99 -12.95
CA ARG A 412 7.59 6.04 -14.04
C ARG A 412 7.22 6.98 -15.20
N TYR A 413 6.01 7.53 -15.24
CA TYR A 413 5.61 8.44 -16.30
C TYR A 413 6.09 9.87 -16.06
N ALA A 414 6.42 10.60 -17.14
CA ALA A 414 6.97 11.96 -17.09
C ALA A 414 6.06 13.01 -16.41
N HIS A 415 4.76 12.73 -16.30
CA HIS A 415 3.78 13.65 -15.68
C HIS A 415 3.29 13.17 -14.32
N ALA A 416 3.94 12.17 -13.73
CA ALA A 416 3.81 11.78 -12.34
C ALA A 416 5.10 12.15 -11.60
N LEU A 417 4.98 12.54 -10.34
CA LEU A 417 6.09 12.79 -9.42
C LEU A 417 6.33 11.51 -8.62
N ALA A 418 7.44 10.85 -8.88
CA ALA A 418 7.78 9.56 -8.30
C ALA A 418 8.31 9.69 -6.86
N VAL A 419 7.70 8.95 -5.91
CA VAL A 419 8.03 9.04 -4.49
C VAL A 419 8.59 7.72 -3.96
N GLY A 420 9.87 7.73 -3.57
CA GLY A 420 10.54 6.66 -2.83
C GLY A 420 10.29 6.75 -1.32
N ALA A 421 10.70 5.73 -0.57
CA ALA A 421 10.45 5.64 0.86
C ALA A 421 11.74 5.73 1.69
N LEU A 422 11.69 6.53 2.76
CA LEU A 422 12.68 6.54 3.83
C LEU A 422 12.06 6.14 5.17
N GLY A 423 12.90 5.71 6.10
CA GLY A 423 12.59 5.52 7.50
C GLY A 423 13.50 6.37 8.40
N ARG A 424 13.14 6.42 9.69
CA ARG A 424 13.89 7.16 10.71
C ARG A 424 14.07 6.30 11.95
N TYR A 425 15.32 6.13 12.38
CA TYR A 425 15.64 5.42 13.63
C TYR A 425 14.99 6.08 14.85
N GLY A 426 14.53 5.25 15.77
CA GLY A 426 13.92 5.71 17.04
C GLY A 426 12.46 6.13 16.91
N THR A 427 11.80 5.88 15.77
CA THR A 427 10.37 6.16 15.56
C THR A 427 9.49 4.90 15.60
N TYR A 428 10.04 3.77 16.00
CA TYR A 428 9.37 2.49 16.24
C TYR A 428 10.13 1.68 17.30
N PRO A 429 9.49 0.69 17.96
CA PRO A 429 10.16 -0.19 18.91
C PRO A 429 11.25 -1.03 18.25
N ALA A 430 12.35 -1.27 18.95
CA ALA A 430 13.49 -2.03 18.43
C ALA A 430 13.19 -3.52 18.19
N ASP A 431 12.13 -4.05 18.81
CA ASP A 431 11.63 -5.41 18.66
C ASP A 431 10.44 -5.53 17.68
N SER A 432 10.08 -4.42 17.02
CA SER A 432 9.03 -4.44 16.00
C SER A 432 9.58 -4.95 14.66
N PRO A 433 8.72 -5.53 13.79
CA PRO A 433 9.10 -5.94 12.44
C PRO A 433 9.63 -4.80 11.56
N GLU A 434 9.38 -3.55 11.94
CA GLU A 434 9.81 -2.35 11.21
C GLU A 434 11.34 -2.23 11.09
N VAL A 435 12.09 -2.82 12.03
CA VAL A 435 13.56 -2.90 11.95
C VAL A 435 14.06 -3.64 10.70
N ASN A 436 13.24 -4.52 10.11
CA ASN A 436 13.60 -5.23 8.88
C ASN A 436 13.51 -4.37 7.61
N HIS A 437 13.02 -3.13 7.75
CA HIS A 437 12.98 -2.16 6.65
C HIS A 437 14.20 -1.23 6.62
N GLU A 438 15.07 -1.35 7.63
CA GLU A 438 16.33 -0.61 7.68
C GLU A 438 17.29 -1.09 6.58
N SER A 439 17.94 -0.15 5.93
CA SER A 439 18.99 -0.44 4.95
C SER A 439 20.34 0.13 5.39
N PRO A 440 21.47 -0.32 4.83
CA PRO A 440 22.78 0.28 5.08
C PRO A 440 22.92 1.70 4.50
N LEU A 441 21.99 2.13 3.63
CA LEU A 441 21.97 3.48 3.07
C LEU A 441 21.39 4.46 4.09
N ARG A 442 22.19 4.86 5.07
CA ARG A 442 21.80 5.76 6.16
C ARG A 442 22.56 7.09 6.14
N ARG A 443 21.89 8.15 6.63
CA ARG A 443 22.47 9.47 6.89
C ARG A 443 21.88 10.04 8.18
N GLY A 444 22.71 10.22 9.22
CA GLY A 444 22.22 10.58 10.55
C GLY A 444 21.21 9.54 11.07
N ASN A 445 20.02 9.99 11.41
CA ASN A 445 18.94 9.13 11.89
C ASN A 445 18.00 8.66 10.77
N GLU A 446 18.29 8.96 9.50
CA GLU A 446 17.43 8.58 8.36
C GLU A 446 18.11 7.50 7.53
N PHE A 447 17.30 6.61 6.94
CA PHE A 447 17.76 5.57 6.03
C PHE A 447 16.79 5.43 4.86
N VAL A 448 17.29 5.02 3.68
CA VAL A 448 16.43 4.60 2.57
C VAL A 448 15.77 3.29 2.98
N ALA A 449 14.45 3.16 2.86
CA ALA A 449 13.76 1.93 3.19
C ALA A 449 14.25 0.79 2.27
N GLN A 450 14.59 -0.38 2.84
CA GLN A 450 15.15 -1.51 2.10
C GLN A 450 14.26 -1.96 0.94
N PHE A 451 12.94 -1.83 1.11
CA PHE A 451 11.96 -2.20 0.09
C PHE A 451 11.79 -1.14 -1.01
N SER A 452 12.22 0.12 -0.79
CA SER A 452 11.94 1.19 -1.75
C SER A 452 12.56 0.92 -3.10
N ASN A 453 11.74 0.94 -4.17
CA ASN A 453 12.27 1.00 -5.52
C ASN A 453 12.90 2.36 -5.77
N TYR A 454 13.90 2.39 -6.65
CA TYR A 454 14.71 3.57 -6.93
C TYR A 454 15.09 3.64 -8.42
N GLY A 455 15.49 4.81 -8.89
CA GLY A 455 15.90 5.02 -10.28
C GLY A 455 15.98 6.49 -10.65
N ARG A 456 16.32 6.76 -11.90
CA ARG A 456 16.49 8.13 -12.42
C ARG A 456 15.20 8.94 -12.41
N GLU A 457 14.07 8.25 -12.43
CA GLU A 457 12.74 8.85 -12.40
C GLU A 457 12.27 9.21 -10.98
N THR A 458 13.07 8.93 -9.94
CA THR A 458 12.73 9.33 -8.56
C THR A 458 12.77 10.86 -8.45
N ASP A 459 11.65 11.47 -8.07
CA ASP A 459 11.56 12.92 -7.85
C ASP A 459 11.73 13.28 -6.37
N PHE A 460 11.11 12.53 -5.47
CA PHE A 460 11.13 12.76 -4.03
C PHE A 460 11.37 11.47 -3.25
N ILE A 461 11.80 11.65 -2.02
CA ILE A 461 11.76 10.60 -1.02
C ILE A 461 10.93 11.09 0.17
N GLY A 462 9.97 10.28 0.61
CA GLY A 462 9.05 10.59 1.71
C GLY A 462 9.13 9.59 2.84
N VAL A 463 8.50 9.90 3.96
CA VAL A 463 8.44 9.00 5.12
C VAL A 463 7.51 7.83 4.82
N GLY A 464 8.08 6.61 4.78
CA GLY A 464 7.34 5.42 4.39
C GLY A 464 7.56 4.20 5.30
N VAL A 465 8.26 4.34 6.43
CA VAL A 465 8.47 3.24 7.40
C VAL A 465 7.78 3.56 8.71
N ALA A 466 7.05 2.60 9.26
CA ALA A 466 6.38 2.69 10.56
C ALA A 466 5.39 3.86 10.65
N VAL A 467 4.66 4.13 9.60
CA VAL A 467 3.68 5.22 9.58
C VAL A 467 2.40 4.77 10.28
N ILE A 468 2.04 5.44 11.38
CA ILE A 468 0.75 5.27 12.05
C ILE A 468 -0.23 6.27 11.46
N SER A 469 -1.38 5.77 11.00
CA SER A 469 -2.44 6.61 10.45
C SER A 469 -3.82 6.00 10.72
N THR A 470 -4.86 6.69 10.28
CA THR A 470 -6.26 6.27 10.44
C THR A 470 -6.55 4.95 9.74
N PHE A 471 -7.43 4.16 10.33
CA PHE A 471 -7.96 2.93 9.77
C PHE A 471 -9.49 2.90 9.93
N PRO A 472 -10.26 2.23 9.05
CA PRO A 472 -11.73 2.26 9.15
C PRO A 472 -12.29 1.94 10.54
N LYS A 473 -13.45 2.49 10.86
CA LYS A 473 -14.19 2.28 12.14
C LYS A 473 -13.51 2.90 13.36
N GLY A 474 -12.80 4.02 13.20
CA GLY A 474 -12.16 4.73 14.30
C GLY A 474 -10.88 4.06 14.81
N LEU A 475 -10.30 3.15 14.02
CA LEU A 475 -9.07 2.46 14.37
C LEU A 475 -7.84 3.18 13.79
N TYR A 476 -6.67 2.76 14.23
CA TYR A 476 -5.36 3.17 13.71
C TYR A 476 -4.56 1.94 13.32
N ALA A 477 -3.67 2.09 12.34
CA ALA A 477 -2.78 1.02 11.93
C ALA A 477 -1.37 1.54 11.64
N ILE A 478 -0.39 0.65 11.75
CA ILE A 478 0.97 0.86 11.28
C ILE A 478 1.06 0.27 9.89
N MET A 479 1.58 1.06 8.94
CA MET A 479 1.92 0.55 7.62
C MET A 479 3.28 1.07 7.18
N SER A 480 4.01 0.25 6.41
CA SER A 480 5.26 0.61 5.77
C SER A 480 5.15 0.37 4.26
N GLY A 481 5.71 1.27 3.46
CA GLY A 481 5.66 1.17 2.01
C GLY A 481 5.87 2.52 1.33
N THR A 482 6.15 2.49 0.04
CA THR A 482 6.12 3.71 -0.80
C THR A 482 4.71 4.29 -0.90
N SER A 483 3.67 3.47 -0.63
CA SER A 483 2.28 3.92 -0.43
C SER A 483 2.09 4.88 0.74
N MET A 484 2.94 4.87 1.77
CA MET A 484 2.90 5.78 2.91
C MET A 484 3.79 7.00 2.67
N ALA A 485 4.89 6.82 1.94
CA ALA A 485 5.76 7.92 1.50
C ALA A 485 5.07 8.88 0.52
N THR A 486 4.24 8.34 -0.36
CA THR A 486 3.49 9.14 -1.35
C THR A 486 2.51 10.11 -0.68
N PRO A 487 1.60 9.69 0.23
CA PRO A 487 0.70 10.61 0.92
C PRO A 487 1.44 11.54 1.89
N PHE A 488 2.57 11.13 2.48
CA PHE A 488 3.43 12.05 3.20
C PHE A 488 3.85 13.22 2.29
N THR A 489 4.34 12.91 1.10
CA THR A 489 4.80 13.92 0.12
C THR A 489 3.63 14.73 -0.42
N SER A 490 2.48 14.11 -0.73
CA SER A 490 1.26 14.79 -1.18
C SER A 490 0.69 15.73 -0.12
N GLY A 491 0.67 15.31 1.14
CA GLY A 491 0.24 16.12 2.27
C GLY A 491 1.17 17.32 2.50
N MET A 492 2.49 17.10 2.44
CA MET A 492 3.47 18.18 2.50
C MET A 492 3.31 19.15 1.31
N ALA A 493 3.04 18.65 0.11
CA ALA A 493 2.78 19.49 -1.06
C ALA A 493 1.53 20.36 -0.86
N ALA A 494 0.44 19.79 -0.36
CA ALA A 494 -0.78 20.54 -0.05
C ALA A 494 -0.55 21.60 1.05
N ARG A 495 0.19 21.23 2.11
CA ARG A 495 0.60 22.13 3.18
C ARG A 495 1.44 23.32 2.66
N LEU A 496 2.39 23.07 1.77
CA LEU A 496 3.22 24.10 1.17
C LEU A 496 2.40 24.97 0.23
N LEU A 497 1.59 24.35 -0.64
CA LEU A 497 0.77 25.06 -1.61
C LEU A 497 -0.25 26.01 -0.95
N SER A 498 -0.80 25.64 0.22
CA SER A 498 -1.71 26.50 0.98
C SER A 498 -1.06 27.82 1.45
N LYS A 499 0.28 27.87 1.51
CA LYS A 499 1.06 29.08 1.84
C LYS A 499 1.40 29.94 0.61
N HIS A 500 0.95 29.51 -0.59
CA HIS A 500 1.19 30.18 -1.86
C HIS A 500 -0.13 30.58 -2.56
N PRO A 501 -0.87 31.58 -2.02
CA PRO A 501 -2.13 32.04 -2.62
C PRO A 501 -1.97 32.60 -4.04
N ASP A 502 -0.78 33.07 -4.38
CA ASP A 502 -0.40 33.50 -5.72
C ASP A 502 -0.46 32.36 -6.74
N ILE A 503 0.04 31.17 -6.39
CA ILE A 503 -0.03 29.97 -7.24
C ILE A 503 -1.47 29.44 -7.28
N LEU A 504 -2.18 29.43 -6.15
CA LEU A 504 -3.57 28.99 -6.10
C LEU A 504 -4.50 29.86 -6.95
N ALA A 505 -4.21 31.15 -7.08
CA ALA A 505 -4.97 32.11 -7.90
C ALA A 505 -4.65 32.03 -9.40
N MET A 506 -3.59 31.33 -9.82
CA MET A 506 -3.27 31.16 -11.24
C MET A 506 -4.41 30.42 -11.97
N ALA A 507 -4.64 30.80 -13.23
CA ALA A 507 -5.53 30.03 -14.11
C ALA A 507 -5.05 28.57 -14.20
N ARG A 508 -6.01 27.64 -14.20
CA ARG A 508 -5.68 26.22 -14.37
C ARG A 508 -5.06 25.99 -15.74
N GLY A 509 -3.92 25.35 -15.76
CA GLY A 509 -3.12 25.14 -16.98
C GLY A 509 -1.75 24.58 -16.65
N PRO A 510 -0.95 24.23 -17.66
CA PRO A 510 0.38 23.65 -17.47
C PRO A 510 1.33 24.61 -16.75
N GLU A 511 1.20 25.94 -16.93
CA GLU A 511 2.01 26.95 -16.25
C GLU A 511 1.80 26.91 -14.73
N ARG A 512 0.55 26.67 -14.28
CA ARG A 512 0.24 26.50 -12.87
C ARG A 512 0.89 25.23 -12.31
N THR A 513 0.82 24.13 -13.03
CA THR A 513 1.50 22.88 -12.64
C THR A 513 3.00 23.07 -12.52
N ASP A 514 3.61 23.76 -13.49
CA ASP A 514 5.05 24.05 -13.47
C ASP A 514 5.43 24.97 -12.29
N ALA A 515 4.58 25.95 -11.93
CA ALA A 515 4.77 26.80 -10.76
C ALA A 515 4.72 25.97 -9.45
N ILE A 516 3.75 25.05 -9.32
CA ILE A 516 3.65 24.13 -8.18
C ILE A 516 4.91 23.25 -8.10
N ILE A 517 5.32 22.60 -9.18
CA ILE A 517 6.51 21.73 -9.22
C ILE A 517 7.77 22.52 -8.85
N LYS A 518 7.94 23.72 -9.39
CA LYS A 518 9.07 24.59 -9.07
C LYS A 518 9.11 24.97 -7.59
N MET A 519 7.97 25.31 -7.01
CA MET A 519 7.83 25.60 -5.58
C MET A 519 8.22 24.37 -4.75
N LEU A 520 7.72 23.17 -5.10
CA LEU A 520 8.03 21.94 -4.40
C LEU A 520 9.52 21.60 -4.45
N PHE A 521 10.15 21.69 -5.61
CA PHE A 521 11.60 21.44 -5.75
C PHE A 521 12.43 22.44 -4.92
N GLY A 522 11.98 23.67 -4.81
CA GLY A 522 12.60 24.71 -3.97
C GLY A 522 12.45 24.46 -2.46
N ALA A 523 11.44 23.69 -2.05
CA ALA A 523 11.12 23.40 -0.65
C ALA A 523 11.69 22.06 -0.16
N THR A 524 12.63 21.45 -0.86
CA THR A 524 13.24 20.18 -0.48
C THR A 524 14.46 20.34 0.42
N ARG A 525 14.70 19.31 1.24
CA ARG A 525 15.95 19.09 1.94
C ARG A 525 16.63 17.83 1.38
N LYS A 526 17.85 17.99 0.86
CA LYS A 526 18.70 16.86 0.50
C LYS A 526 19.15 16.12 1.78
N VAL A 527 19.06 14.80 1.76
CA VAL A 527 19.58 13.95 2.83
C VAL A 527 21.05 13.58 2.56
N GLY A 528 21.43 13.45 1.29
CA GLY A 528 22.80 13.19 0.85
C GLY A 528 22.99 11.77 0.30
N TRP A 529 21.94 11.16 -0.21
CA TRP A 529 22.02 9.96 -1.05
C TRP A 529 22.16 10.35 -2.54
N SER A 530 22.34 9.35 -3.41
CA SER A 530 22.30 9.63 -4.85
C SER A 530 20.89 10.01 -5.28
N ASN A 531 20.78 10.76 -6.38
CA ASN A 531 19.49 11.18 -6.91
C ASN A 531 18.57 10.01 -7.27
N ASP A 532 19.13 8.83 -7.59
CA ASP A 532 18.32 7.65 -7.86
C ASP A 532 17.48 7.20 -6.65
N TYR A 533 17.93 7.50 -5.42
CA TYR A 533 17.21 7.20 -4.18
C TYR A 533 16.39 8.36 -3.66
N GLU A 534 16.92 9.59 -3.67
CA GLU A 534 16.26 10.71 -3.00
C GLU A 534 15.65 11.75 -3.95
N GLY A 535 15.88 11.65 -5.27
CA GLY A 535 15.44 12.65 -6.23
C GLY A 535 15.89 14.06 -5.84
N PHE A 536 14.97 15.00 -5.70
CA PHE A 536 15.23 16.34 -5.15
C PHE A 536 15.35 16.36 -3.62
N GLY A 537 14.91 15.31 -2.92
CA GLY A 537 15.00 15.15 -1.47
C GLY A 537 13.64 15.03 -0.79
N VAL A 538 13.61 15.35 0.51
CA VAL A 538 12.40 15.33 1.36
C VAL A 538 11.77 16.71 1.37
N LEU A 539 10.46 16.84 1.18
CA LEU A 539 9.73 18.10 1.39
C LEU A 539 9.75 18.52 2.87
N LYS A 540 9.94 19.81 3.15
CA LYS A 540 10.03 20.39 4.50
C LYS A 540 9.25 21.71 4.62
#